data_b29ed6014e1fecef6ec7fd511e6085d5
#
_entry.id   b29ed6014e1fecef6ec7fd511e6085d5
#
_cell.length_a   1.000
_cell.length_b   1.000
_cell.length_c   1.000
_cell.angle_alpha   90.00
_cell.angle_beta   90.00
_cell.angle_gamma   90.00
#
_symmetry.space_group_name_H-M   'P 1'
#
loop_
_entity.id
_entity.type
_entity.pdbx_description
1 polymer ?
#
loop_
_entity_poly.entity_id
_entity_poly.type
_entity_poly.pdbx_seq_one_letter_code
_entity_poly.pdbx_strand_id
1 'polypeptide(L)'
;MSTRTYQVRTFGCQMNVHDSERLAGLLEDAGYAPVADGGEPDVVVFNTCAVRENADNKLYGNLGHLRPAKTANPDLQIAVGGCLAQKDRGEIVRRAPWVDVVFGTHNIGSLPALLDRARHNQRAEVEILESLSTFPSTLPARRDSAHASWVSISVGCNNTCTFCIVPSLRGKERDRRPGDVLAEVEALVAEGVLEVTLLGQNVNSYGVEFGDRYAFGKLLRACGAIDGLERVRFTSPHPKDFTDDVISAMAQTPNVCHQLHMPLQSGSDAVLKAMRRSYRREKYLGIIEKVRAAMPDAAITTDIIVGFPGETEADFAETLDVVRAARFSSAFTFQYSKRPGTPAAELADQVPKEVVQERFERLVALQDEISWELNKELVGRTVELLVSAGEGRKDTDTRRLTGRARDGRLVHFTPAGDAIDTAVRPGDVVRAEITYAAPHHLVSDAPLVSHRRTLAGDHTEQGVRPKTAGVGLGLPSFGPPAATTMTTATTGAVSGCTIR
;
A
#
# COMPACT_ATOMS: atom_id res chain seq x y z
N MET A 1 26.61 18.73 16.08
CA MET A 1 25.18 18.71 16.41
C MET A 1 24.77 17.25 16.40
N SER A 2 24.03 16.76 17.40
CA SER A 2 23.51 15.39 17.40
C SER A 2 22.51 15.24 16.25
N THR A 3 22.55 14.12 15.52
CA THR A 3 21.57 13.79 14.47
C THR A 3 20.20 13.69 15.13
N ARG A 4 19.21 14.44 14.62
CA ARG A 4 17.84 14.36 15.13
C ARG A 4 17.19 13.06 14.72
N THR A 5 16.34 12.54 15.59
CA THR A 5 15.64 11.28 15.38
C THR A 5 14.19 11.48 14.96
N TYR A 6 13.64 10.52 14.21
CA TYR A 6 12.24 10.56 13.79
C TYR A 6 11.52 9.24 13.98
N GLN A 7 10.19 9.33 14.10
CA GLN A 7 9.26 8.21 14.05
C GLN A 7 8.08 8.54 13.13
N VAL A 8 7.78 7.66 12.14
CA VAL A 8 6.56 7.75 11.33
C VAL A 8 5.54 6.76 11.86
N ARG A 9 4.32 7.24 12.16
CA ARG A 9 3.18 6.43 12.61
C ARG A 9 2.09 6.45 11.55
N THR A 10 1.83 5.29 10.94
CA THR A 10 0.89 5.15 9.82
C THR A 10 -0.46 4.62 10.29
N PHE A 11 -1.54 5.32 9.94
CA PHE A 11 -2.91 4.86 10.14
C PHE A 11 -3.64 4.89 8.79
N GLY A 12 -3.90 3.73 8.18
CA GLY A 12 -4.62 3.78 6.91
C GLY A 12 -4.50 2.56 6.02
N CYS A 13 -4.51 2.81 4.71
CA CYS A 13 -4.42 1.80 3.66
C CYS A 13 -2.99 1.71 3.09
N GLN A 14 -2.80 0.84 2.10
CA GLN A 14 -1.51 0.64 1.42
C GLN A 14 -0.92 1.94 0.85
N MET A 15 -1.77 2.85 0.35
CA MET A 15 -1.31 4.16 -0.11
C MET A 15 -0.67 4.98 1.02
N ASN A 16 -1.21 4.92 2.25
CA ASN A 16 -0.59 5.59 3.38
C ASN A 16 0.73 4.91 3.79
N VAL A 17 0.82 3.58 3.69
CA VAL A 17 2.10 2.89 3.95
C VAL A 17 3.16 3.38 2.97
N HIS A 18 2.87 3.38 1.68
CA HIS A 18 3.77 3.88 0.64
C HIS A 18 4.13 5.38 0.83
N ASP A 19 3.15 6.22 1.18
CA ASP A 19 3.41 7.63 1.52
C ASP A 19 4.36 7.73 2.74
N SER A 20 4.25 6.83 3.73
CA SER A 20 5.10 6.80 4.92
C SER A 20 6.53 6.37 4.62
N GLU A 21 6.74 5.41 3.72
CA GLU A 21 8.08 5.04 3.24
C GLU A 21 8.78 6.24 2.57
N ARG A 22 8.03 7.04 1.80
CA ARG A 22 8.53 8.28 1.19
C ARG A 22 8.83 9.36 2.23
N LEU A 23 7.97 9.54 3.24
CA LEU A 23 8.21 10.47 4.33
C LEU A 23 9.48 10.10 5.11
N ALA A 24 9.70 8.82 5.38
CA ALA A 24 10.90 8.32 6.02
C ALA A 24 12.16 8.59 5.17
N GLY A 25 12.10 8.30 3.86
CA GLY A 25 13.19 8.58 2.93
C GLY A 25 13.57 10.06 2.87
N LEU A 26 12.57 10.96 2.81
CA LEU A 26 12.78 12.41 2.81
C LEU A 26 13.44 12.91 4.10
N LEU A 27 13.02 12.37 5.25
CA LEU A 27 13.63 12.74 6.54
C LEU A 27 15.08 12.27 6.62
N GLU A 28 15.38 11.06 6.14
CA GLU A 28 16.76 10.56 6.10
C GLU A 28 17.65 11.37 5.16
N ASP A 29 17.13 11.78 3.99
CA ASP A 29 17.87 12.65 3.07
C ASP A 29 18.11 14.05 3.66
N ALA A 30 17.22 14.51 4.55
CA ALA A 30 17.39 15.75 5.32
C ALA A 30 18.29 15.60 6.53
N GLY A 31 18.90 14.41 6.76
CA GLY A 31 19.85 14.14 7.82
C GLY A 31 19.25 13.71 9.16
N TYR A 32 17.95 13.33 9.18
CA TYR A 32 17.34 12.70 10.35
C TYR A 32 17.68 11.20 10.39
N ALA A 33 17.71 10.60 11.59
CA ALA A 33 17.84 9.17 11.77
C ALA A 33 16.56 8.56 12.35
N PRO A 34 16.22 7.31 12.07
CA PRO A 34 15.13 6.65 12.75
C PRO A 34 15.42 6.52 14.24
N VAL A 35 14.40 6.67 15.08
CA VAL A 35 14.54 6.43 16.50
C VAL A 35 14.86 4.96 16.77
N ALA A 36 15.77 4.67 17.69
CA ALA A 36 16.04 3.31 18.15
C ALA A 36 14.83 2.75 18.93
N ASP A 37 14.72 1.42 18.99
CA ASP A 37 13.64 0.75 19.72
C ASP A 37 13.63 1.20 21.19
N GLY A 38 12.46 1.68 21.64
CA GLY A 38 12.26 2.21 22.99
C GLY A 38 12.82 3.62 23.24
N GLY A 39 13.42 4.27 22.23
CA GLY A 39 13.91 5.65 22.33
C GLY A 39 12.80 6.69 22.17
N GLU A 40 13.09 7.92 22.56
CA GLU A 40 12.23 9.09 22.35
C GLU A 40 12.63 9.81 21.07
N PRO A 41 11.72 9.99 20.09
CA PRO A 41 12.02 10.69 18.84
C PRO A 41 12.01 12.20 19.03
N ASP A 42 12.85 12.92 18.27
CA ASP A 42 12.78 14.38 18.16
C ASP A 42 11.64 14.85 17.25
N VAL A 43 11.17 13.97 16.33
CA VAL A 43 10.08 14.25 15.39
C VAL A 43 9.14 13.07 15.35
N VAL A 44 7.84 13.29 15.56
CA VAL A 44 6.79 12.29 15.35
C VAL A 44 5.92 12.73 14.17
N VAL A 45 5.84 11.90 13.13
CA VAL A 45 5.01 12.15 11.96
C VAL A 45 3.85 11.17 11.94
N PHE A 46 2.62 11.69 11.96
CA PHE A 46 1.41 10.90 11.76
C PHE A 46 0.99 10.97 10.29
N ASN A 47 0.95 9.85 9.61
CA ASN A 47 0.36 9.73 8.28
C ASN A 47 -0.99 9.03 8.39
N THR A 48 -2.07 9.74 8.07
CA THR A 48 -3.42 9.37 8.48
C THR A 48 -4.40 9.25 7.31
N CYS A 49 -5.33 8.30 7.44
CA CYS A 49 -6.41 8.06 6.48
C CYS A 49 -7.68 8.81 6.89
N ALA A 50 -8.44 9.32 5.93
CA ALA A 50 -9.77 9.87 6.15
C ALA A 50 -10.91 8.93 5.69
N VAL A 51 -10.54 7.71 5.26
CA VAL A 51 -11.50 6.75 4.70
C VAL A 51 -12.12 5.86 5.78
N ARG A 52 -11.49 5.70 6.93
CA ARG A 52 -11.95 4.85 8.04
C ARG A 52 -12.27 5.72 9.25
N GLU A 53 -13.50 5.64 9.76
CA GLU A 53 -13.98 6.42 10.91
C GLU A 53 -13.07 6.31 12.14
N ASN A 54 -12.58 5.10 12.42
CA ASN A 54 -11.66 4.87 13.52
C ASN A 54 -10.26 5.51 13.34
N ALA A 55 -9.90 6.00 12.16
CA ALA A 55 -8.62 6.66 11.96
C ALA A 55 -8.59 8.06 12.59
N ASP A 56 -9.71 8.79 12.53
CA ASP A 56 -9.86 10.10 13.17
C ASP A 56 -9.69 9.97 14.69
N ASN A 57 -10.43 9.05 15.31
CA ASN A 57 -10.35 8.79 16.76
C ASN A 57 -8.95 8.34 17.20
N LYS A 58 -8.31 7.48 16.41
CA LYS A 58 -6.93 7.04 16.68
C LYS A 58 -5.93 8.18 16.60
N LEU A 59 -6.06 9.08 15.60
CA LEU A 59 -5.16 10.22 15.51
C LEU A 59 -5.27 11.11 16.74
N TYR A 60 -6.48 11.59 17.04
CA TYR A 60 -6.65 12.53 18.16
C TYR A 60 -6.33 11.89 19.51
N GLY A 61 -6.61 10.60 19.71
CA GLY A 61 -6.17 9.84 20.88
C GLY A 61 -4.64 9.84 21.03
N ASN A 62 -3.92 9.51 19.94
CA ASN A 62 -2.46 9.51 19.93
C ASN A 62 -1.87 10.91 20.11
N LEU A 63 -2.45 11.95 19.51
CA LEU A 63 -2.04 13.34 19.74
C LEU A 63 -2.20 13.72 21.21
N GLY A 64 -3.31 13.30 21.85
CA GLY A 64 -3.54 13.51 23.28
C GLY A 64 -2.45 12.87 24.16
N HIS A 65 -2.02 11.65 23.82
CA HIS A 65 -0.93 10.97 24.53
C HIS A 65 0.43 11.64 24.37
N LEU A 66 0.68 12.39 23.29
CA LEU A 66 1.93 13.12 23.10
C LEU A 66 1.96 14.49 23.80
N ARG A 67 0.81 15.01 24.25
CA ARG A 67 0.76 16.31 24.92
C ARG A 67 1.67 16.42 26.13
N PRO A 68 1.72 15.45 27.08
CA PRO A 68 2.66 15.49 28.21
C PRO A 68 4.12 15.50 27.76
N ALA A 69 4.48 14.67 26.76
CA ALA A 69 5.84 14.63 26.22
C ALA A 69 6.25 15.96 25.57
N LYS A 70 5.34 16.58 24.79
CA LYS A 70 5.55 17.90 24.20
C LYS A 70 5.70 19.00 25.25
N THR A 71 4.97 18.91 26.37
CA THR A 71 5.09 19.86 27.49
C THR A 71 6.43 19.71 28.20
N ALA A 72 6.91 18.47 28.40
CA ALA A 72 8.20 18.18 29.03
C ALA A 72 9.38 18.49 28.07
N ASN A 73 9.23 18.28 26.78
CA ASN A 73 10.23 18.58 25.76
C ASN A 73 9.60 19.48 24.66
N PRO A 74 9.70 20.81 24.78
CA PRO A 74 9.17 21.74 23.78
C PRO A 74 9.81 21.59 22.39
N ASP A 75 11.02 21.03 22.30
CA ASP A 75 11.74 20.80 21.03
C ASP A 75 11.25 19.57 20.26
N LEU A 76 10.44 18.70 20.87
CA LEU A 76 9.74 17.60 20.19
C LEU A 76 8.81 18.20 19.12
N GLN A 77 9.00 17.83 17.86
CA GLN A 77 8.11 18.27 16.78
C GLN A 77 7.07 17.20 16.45
N ILE A 78 5.83 17.63 16.30
CA ILE A 78 4.69 16.76 15.94
C ILE A 78 4.12 17.22 14.61
N ALA A 79 4.20 16.35 13.60
CA ALA A 79 3.69 16.60 12.26
C ALA A 79 2.50 15.66 11.97
N VAL A 80 1.47 16.19 11.30
CA VAL A 80 0.29 15.43 10.86
C VAL A 80 0.13 15.57 9.35
N GLY A 81 0.17 14.45 8.64
CA GLY A 81 0.03 14.38 7.18
C GLY A 81 -1.03 13.37 6.74
N GLY A 82 -1.19 13.27 5.42
CA GLY A 82 -2.07 12.30 4.78
C GLY A 82 -3.50 12.79 4.55
N CYS A 83 -4.40 11.84 4.26
CA CYS A 83 -5.77 12.16 3.84
C CYS A 83 -6.59 12.92 4.89
N LEU A 84 -6.37 12.66 6.19
CA LEU A 84 -7.08 13.38 7.24
C LEU A 84 -6.57 14.81 7.37
N ALA A 85 -5.27 15.04 7.25
CA ALA A 85 -4.71 16.39 7.20
C ALA A 85 -5.23 17.18 6.00
N GLN A 86 -5.36 16.54 4.85
CA GLN A 86 -5.96 17.14 3.65
C GLN A 86 -7.42 17.55 3.87
N LYS A 87 -8.18 16.76 4.63
CA LYS A 87 -9.58 17.01 4.97
C LYS A 87 -9.75 18.10 6.03
N ASP A 88 -9.09 17.91 7.19
CA ASP A 88 -9.35 18.71 8.40
C ASP A 88 -8.47 19.98 8.48
N ARG A 89 -7.35 20.01 7.77
CA ARG A 89 -6.51 21.21 7.61
C ARG A 89 -6.14 21.89 8.95
N GLY A 90 -6.39 23.19 9.05
CA GLY A 90 -6.13 23.98 10.27
C GLY A 90 -6.99 23.58 11.49
N GLU A 91 -8.06 22.81 11.30
CA GLU A 91 -8.86 22.27 12.40
C GLU A 91 -8.04 21.37 13.31
N ILE A 92 -7.02 20.66 12.76
CA ILE A 92 -6.11 19.83 13.54
C ILE A 92 -5.38 20.66 14.56
N VAL A 93 -4.79 21.80 14.17
CA VAL A 93 -4.06 22.71 15.08
C VAL A 93 -5.02 23.33 16.10
N ARG A 94 -6.27 23.66 15.70
CA ARG A 94 -7.27 24.18 16.63
C ARG A 94 -7.62 23.16 17.74
N ARG A 95 -7.77 21.88 17.40
CA ARG A 95 -8.08 20.80 18.35
C ARG A 95 -6.86 20.30 19.14
N ALA A 96 -5.68 20.38 18.55
CA ALA A 96 -4.41 19.95 19.13
C ALA A 96 -3.34 21.05 18.92
N PRO A 97 -3.35 22.14 19.75
CA PRO A 97 -2.44 23.28 19.57
C PRO A 97 -0.95 22.95 19.75
N TRP A 98 -0.63 21.76 20.21
CA TRP A 98 0.74 21.27 20.34
C TRP A 98 1.27 20.59 19.07
N VAL A 99 0.50 20.54 17.97
CA VAL A 99 0.95 20.09 16.66
C VAL A 99 1.70 21.21 15.97
N ASP A 100 2.91 20.91 15.48
CA ASP A 100 3.80 21.90 14.87
C ASP A 100 3.62 22.01 13.36
N VAL A 101 3.27 20.91 12.67
CA VAL A 101 3.14 20.87 11.20
C VAL A 101 1.89 20.09 10.78
N VAL A 102 1.13 20.67 9.84
CA VAL A 102 0.03 19.97 9.14
C VAL A 102 0.26 20.09 7.63
N PHE A 103 0.32 18.96 6.93
CA PHE A 103 0.57 18.92 5.48
C PHE A 103 -0.35 17.95 4.75
N GLY A 104 -0.74 18.32 3.53
CA GLY A 104 -1.65 17.53 2.71
C GLY A 104 -0.98 16.34 2.02
N THR A 105 -1.79 15.51 1.37
CA THR A 105 -1.33 14.38 0.56
C THR A 105 -0.44 14.81 -0.62
N HIS A 106 -0.58 16.05 -1.06
CA HIS A 106 0.17 16.63 -2.18
C HIS A 106 1.44 17.38 -1.74
N ASN A 107 1.66 17.50 -0.42
CA ASN A 107 2.77 18.24 0.17
C ASN A 107 3.84 17.36 0.83
N ILE A 108 3.85 16.05 0.55
CA ILE A 108 4.79 15.10 1.19
C ILE A 108 6.23 15.60 1.06
N GLY A 109 6.62 16.07 -0.13
CA GLY A 109 7.97 16.60 -0.39
C GLY A 109 8.36 17.82 0.42
N SER A 110 7.40 18.58 0.96
CA SER A 110 7.65 19.78 1.75
C SER A 110 7.97 19.52 3.23
N LEU A 111 7.80 18.28 3.73
CA LEU A 111 7.89 17.98 5.15
C LEU A 111 9.17 18.47 5.82
N PRO A 112 10.40 18.23 5.32
CA PRO A 112 11.61 18.72 5.97
C PRO A 112 11.63 20.25 6.11
N ALA A 113 11.27 20.96 5.05
CA ALA A 113 11.21 22.42 5.05
C ALA A 113 10.14 22.99 5.99
N LEU A 114 9.00 22.28 6.14
CA LEU A 114 7.92 22.65 7.07
C LEU A 114 8.37 22.47 8.53
N LEU A 115 9.08 21.40 8.85
CA LEU A 115 9.65 21.15 10.17
C LEU A 115 10.67 22.26 10.54
N ASP A 116 11.54 22.64 9.61
CA ASP A 116 12.51 23.70 9.85
C ASP A 116 11.84 25.08 10.04
N ARG A 117 10.82 25.38 9.23
CA ARG A 117 10.04 26.63 9.37
C ARG A 117 9.30 26.68 10.70
N ALA A 118 8.61 25.61 11.08
CA ALA A 118 7.88 25.55 12.35
C ALA A 118 8.81 25.76 13.54
N ARG A 119 9.98 25.13 13.53
CA ARG A 119 11.01 25.28 14.57
C ARG A 119 11.56 26.72 14.65
N HIS A 120 11.87 27.31 13.47
CA HIS A 120 12.42 28.66 13.42
C HIS A 120 11.39 29.71 13.85
N ASN A 121 10.16 29.57 13.37
CA ASN A 121 9.08 30.54 13.62
C ASN A 121 8.39 30.35 14.98
N GLN A 122 8.63 29.24 15.67
CA GLN A 122 7.97 28.87 16.94
C GLN A 122 6.43 28.90 16.84
N ARG A 123 5.89 28.52 15.69
CA ARG A 123 4.46 28.46 15.42
C ARG A 123 4.13 27.30 14.51
N ALA A 124 2.86 26.83 14.56
CA ALA A 124 2.37 25.77 13.69
C ALA A 124 2.38 26.22 12.22
N GLU A 125 2.90 25.36 11.34
CA GLU A 125 2.88 25.52 9.89
C GLU A 125 1.79 24.61 9.29
N VAL A 126 0.91 25.17 8.46
CA VAL A 126 -0.16 24.43 7.78
C VAL A 126 -0.03 24.67 6.28
N GLU A 127 0.26 23.59 5.54
CA GLU A 127 0.43 23.66 4.09
C GLU A 127 -0.39 22.57 3.39
N ILE A 128 -1.44 22.97 2.69
CA ILE A 128 -2.34 22.06 1.98
C ILE A 128 -2.42 22.50 0.52
N LEU A 129 -1.92 21.66 -0.39
CA LEU A 129 -2.14 21.81 -1.83
C LEU A 129 -3.40 21.06 -2.26
N GLU A 130 -4.21 21.67 -3.11
CA GLU A 130 -5.48 21.10 -3.57
C GLU A 130 -5.28 20.00 -4.63
N SER A 131 -4.20 20.08 -5.40
CA SER A 131 -3.88 19.09 -6.44
C SER A 131 -2.41 19.07 -6.77
N LEU A 132 -1.93 17.95 -7.31
CA LEU A 132 -0.62 17.86 -7.94
C LEU A 132 -0.69 18.41 -9.37
N SER A 133 0.25 19.28 -9.71
CA SER A 133 0.49 19.68 -11.11
C SER A 133 1.27 18.61 -11.86
N THR A 134 2.16 17.88 -11.15
CA THR A 134 3.01 16.82 -11.70
C THR A 134 3.11 15.69 -10.68
N PHE A 135 3.18 14.44 -11.13
CA PHE A 135 3.40 13.31 -10.25
C PHE A 135 4.82 13.38 -9.65
N PRO A 136 5.00 13.29 -8.32
CA PRO A 136 6.32 13.34 -7.70
C PRO A 136 7.03 11.97 -7.84
N SER A 137 7.55 11.68 -9.03
CA SER A 137 8.19 10.38 -9.36
C SER A 137 9.53 10.15 -8.67
N THR A 138 10.15 11.19 -8.14
CA THR A 138 11.56 11.19 -7.71
C THR A 138 11.76 11.26 -6.20
N LEU A 139 10.71 11.09 -5.40
CA LEU A 139 10.87 11.12 -3.95
C LEU A 139 11.61 9.88 -3.45
N PRO A 140 12.63 10.04 -2.59
CA PRO A 140 13.30 8.92 -1.97
C PRO A 140 12.32 8.14 -1.11
N ALA A 141 12.51 6.82 -1.00
CA ALA A 141 11.69 5.97 -0.16
C ALA A 141 12.58 5.08 0.71
N ARG A 142 12.21 4.92 1.98
CA ARG A 142 12.79 3.92 2.87
C ARG A 142 11.79 2.80 3.04
N ARG A 143 12.11 1.63 2.56
CA ARG A 143 11.23 0.46 2.59
C ARG A 143 11.31 -0.27 3.92
N ASP A 144 10.16 -0.73 4.40
CA ASP A 144 10.09 -1.59 5.59
C ASP A 144 10.44 -3.04 5.26
N SER A 145 10.28 -3.46 3.99
CA SER A 145 10.57 -4.81 3.51
C SER A 145 11.72 -4.83 2.50
N ALA A 146 12.64 -5.77 2.63
CA ALA A 146 13.71 -5.98 1.67
C ALA A 146 13.25 -6.76 0.42
N HIS A 147 12.18 -7.57 0.55
CA HIS A 147 11.73 -8.51 -0.48
C HIS A 147 10.50 -8.05 -1.27
N ALA A 148 9.75 -7.08 -0.77
CA ALA A 148 8.53 -6.59 -1.40
C ALA A 148 8.48 -5.07 -1.39
N SER A 149 7.92 -4.47 -2.44
CA SER A 149 7.77 -3.01 -2.55
C SER A 149 6.46 -2.60 -3.18
N TRP A 150 5.98 -1.42 -2.76
CA TRP A 150 4.87 -0.73 -3.36
C TRP A 150 5.37 0.22 -4.46
N VAL A 151 4.75 0.18 -5.64
CA VAL A 151 5.07 1.08 -6.75
C VAL A 151 3.81 1.82 -7.16
N SER A 152 3.73 3.10 -6.86
CA SER A 152 2.60 3.93 -7.26
C SER A 152 2.68 4.25 -8.75
N ILE A 153 1.67 3.85 -9.53
CA ILE A 153 1.59 4.11 -10.97
C ILE A 153 0.63 5.25 -11.30
N SER A 154 -0.32 5.53 -10.40
CA SER A 154 -1.24 6.67 -10.50
C SER A 154 -1.66 7.18 -9.13
N VAL A 155 -2.08 8.44 -9.05
CA VAL A 155 -2.71 9.05 -7.87
C VAL A 155 -4.00 9.74 -8.25
N GLY A 156 -4.92 9.89 -7.27
CA GLY A 156 -6.23 10.49 -7.51
C GLY A 156 -7.21 9.52 -8.17
N CYS A 157 -8.45 9.98 -8.39
CA CYS A 157 -9.50 9.15 -9.00
C CYS A 157 -10.56 10.04 -9.66
N ASN A 158 -10.92 9.70 -10.91
CA ASN A 158 -11.95 10.40 -11.67
C ASN A 158 -13.36 9.80 -11.49
N ASN A 159 -13.51 8.73 -10.67
CA ASN A 159 -14.82 8.15 -10.38
C ASN A 159 -15.62 9.03 -9.42
N THR A 160 -16.94 9.02 -9.55
CA THR A 160 -17.88 9.84 -8.77
C THR A 160 -18.73 9.02 -7.80
N CYS A 161 -18.16 7.96 -7.21
CA CYS A 161 -18.87 7.09 -6.26
C CYS A 161 -19.41 7.91 -5.09
N THR A 162 -20.71 7.76 -4.79
CA THR A 162 -21.42 8.63 -3.85
C THR A 162 -20.97 8.53 -2.40
N PHE A 163 -20.34 7.42 -2.03
CA PHE A 163 -19.82 7.16 -0.68
C PHE A 163 -18.34 7.49 -0.50
N CYS A 164 -17.63 7.83 -1.59
CA CYS A 164 -16.18 7.92 -1.59
C CYS A 164 -15.69 9.36 -1.50
N ILE A 165 -14.82 9.62 -0.52
CA ILE A 165 -14.22 10.94 -0.32
C ILE A 165 -12.87 11.11 -1.05
N VAL A 166 -12.31 10.03 -1.62
CA VAL A 166 -10.97 10.02 -2.23
C VAL A 166 -10.77 11.10 -3.30
N PRO A 167 -11.71 11.35 -4.24
CA PRO A 167 -11.51 12.39 -5.25
C PRO A 167 -11.28 13.80 -4.67
N SER A 168 -11.93 14.11 -3.54
CA SER A 168 -11.75 15.42 -2.87
C SER A 168 -10.45 15.51 -2.07
N LEU A 169 -9.81 14.39 -1.74
CA LEU A 169 -8.60 14.35 -0.93
C LEU A 169 -7.32 14.09 -1.73
N ARG A 170 -7.42 13.32 -2.82
CA ARG A 170 -6.27 12.96 -3.67
C ARG A 170 -6.36 13.54 -5.08
N GLY A 171 -7.40 14.34 -5.35
CA GLY A 171 -7.56 15.05 -6.60
C GLY A 171 -7.94 14.16 -7.80
N LYS A 172 -7.81 14.75 -8.99
CA LYS A 172 -8.02 14.05 -10.26
C LYS A 172 -6.90 13.03 -10.48
N GLU A 173 -7.23 11.99 -11.23
CA GLU A 173 -6.29 10.95 -11.61
C GLU A 173 -5.13 11.52 -12.42
N ARG A 174 -3.92 11.13 -12.03
CA ARG A 174 -2.66 11.47 -12.69
C ARG A 174 -1.81 10.22 -12.78
N ASP A 175 -1.43 9.87 -14.00
CA ASP A 175 -0.65 8.69 -14.30
C ASP A 175 0.85 9.02 -14.37
N ARG A 176 1.68 8.11 -13.85
CA ARG A 176 3.12 8.15 -14.06
C ARG A 176 3.45 7.67 -15.46
N ARG A 177 4.53 8.19 -16.03
CA ARG A 177 5.04 7.70 -17.31
C ARG A 177 5.50 6.24 -17.18
N PRO A 178 5.22 5.37 -18.16
CA PRO A 178 5.62 3.96 -18.09
C PRO A 178 7.12 3.78 -17.87
N GLY A 179 7.98 4.58 -18.53
CA GLY A 179 9.42 4.52 -18.33
C GLY A 179 9.87 4.80 -16.91
N ASP A 180 9.22 5.74 -16.19
CA ASP A 180 9.55 6.06 -14.80
C ASP A 180 9.15 4.90 -13.87
N VAL A 181 8.02 4.25 -14.16
CA VAL A 181 7.56 3.08 -13.38
C VAL A 181 8.52 1.92 -13.58
N LEU A 182 8.89 1.61 -14.83
CA LEU A 182 9.80 0.49 -15.14
C LEU A 182 11.19 0.73 -14.56
N ALA A 183 11.74 1.93 -14.69
CA ALA A 183 13.04 2.28 -14.09
C ALA A 183 13.05 2.11 -12.56
N GLU A 184 11.94 2.47 -11.87
CA GLU A 184 11.82 2.23 -10.43
C GLU A 184 11.77 0.73 -10.12
N VAL A 185 11.00 -0.05 -10.88
CA VAL A 185 10.92 -1.52 -10.67
C VAL A 185 12.28 -2.18 -10.92
N GLU A 186 13.01 -1.81 -11.97
CA GLU A 186 14.35 -2.31 -12.25
C GLU A 186 15.33 -1.99 -11.12
N ALA A 187 15.30 -0.75 -10.60
CA ALA A 187 16.14 -0.37 -9.45
C ALA A 187 15.80 -1.18 -8.19
N LEU A 188 14.51 -1.42 -7.93
CA LEU A 188 14.07 -2.25 -6.81
C LEU A 188 14.54 -3.70 -6.93
N VAL A 189 14.47 -4.28 -8.12
CA VAL A 189 14.95 -5.65 -8.40
C VAL A 189 16.46 -5.75 -8.23
N ALA A 190 17.21 -4.75 -8.70
CA ALA A 190 18.66 -4.69 -8.50
C ALA A 190 19.06 -4.65 -7.01
N GLU A 191 18.20 -4.14 -6.14
CA GLU A 191 18.34 -4.15 -4.68
C GLU A 191 17.84 -5.45 -4.02
N GLY A 192 17.37 -6.43 -4.80
CA GLY A 192 16.91 -7.74 -4.32
C GLY A 192 15.42 -7.88 -4.09
N VAL A 193 14.59 -6.90 -4.46
CA VAL A 193 13.12 -7.01 -4.38
C VAL A 193 12.62 -8.09 -5.33
N LEU A 194 11.83 -9.03 -4.81
CA LEU A 194 11.25 -10.14 -5.55
C LEU A 194 9.78 -9.91 -5.93
N GLU A 195 9.07 -9.09 -5.15
CA GLU A 195 7.65 -8.81 -5.35
C GLU A 195 7.39 -7.31 -5.43
N VAL A 196 6.70 -6.86 -6.48
CA VAL A 196 6.17 -5.50 -6.55
C VAL A 196 4.66 -5.51 -6.59
N THR A 197 4.04 -4.54 -5.91
CA THR A 197 2.60 -4.30 -5.99
C THR A 197 2.35 -2.92 -6.59
N LEU A 198 1.72 -2.89 -7.76
CA LEU A 198 1.35 -1.66 -8.45
C LEU A 198 0.16 -1.01 -7.75
N LEU A 199 0.29 0.26 -7.36
CA LEU A 199 -0.71 1.03 -6.63
C LEU A 199 -1.36 2.11 -7.49
N GLY A 200 -2.68 2.21 -7.37
CA GLY A 200 -3.51 3.29 -7.90
C GLY A 200 -4.84 3.30 -7.17
N GLN A 201 -5.64 4.37 -7.31
CA GLN A 201 -7.01 4.41 -6.80
C GLN A 201 -7.99 3.73 -7.77
N ASN A 202 -7.64 3.67 -9.03
CA ASN A 202 -8.26 2.91 -10.10
C ASN A 202 -7.13 2.42 -11.02
N VAL A 203 -6.41 1.38 -10.57
CA VAL A 203 -5.14 0.97 -11.19
C VAL A 203 -5.27 0.59 -12.66
N ASN A 204 -6.39 0.05 -13.06
CA ASN A 204 -6.62 -0.42 -14.43
C ASN A 204 -7.19 0.64 -15.39
N SER A 205 -7.37 1.89 -14.93
CA SER A 205 -7.53 3.06 -15.81
C SER A 205 -6.20 3.66 -16.25
N TYR A 206 -5.07 3.17 -15.72
CA TYR A 206 -3.74 3.64 -16.07
C TYR A 206 -3.53 3.73 -17.57
N GLY A 207 -3.06 4.89 -18.02
CA GLY A 207 -2.79 5.20 -19.40
C GLY A 207 -3.94 5.88 -20.15
N VAL A 208 -5.14 5.94 -19.56
CA VAL A 208 -6.26 6.67 -20.16
C VAL A 208 -5.92 8.17 -20.31
N GLU A 209 -5.16 8.75 -19.37
CA GLU A 209 -4.65 10.11 -19.46
C GLU A 209 -3.74 10.31 -20.70
N PHE A 210 -3.04 9.28 -21.13
CA PHE A 210 -2.17 9.29 -22.34
C PHE A 210 -2.90 8.88 -23.64
N GLY A 211 -4.20 8.60 -23.54
CA GLY A 211 -5.01 8.12 -24.68
C GLY A 211 -4.88 6.62 -24.99
N ASP A 212 -4.24 5.84 -24.10
CA ASP A 212 -4.06 4.38 -24.27
C ASP A 212 -4.83 3.59 -23.21
N ARG A 213 -6.02 3.11 -23.58
CA ARG A 213 -6.88 2.27 -22.72
C ARG A 213 -6.31 0.87 -22.41
N TYR A 214 -5.27 0.43 -23.11
CA TYR A 214 -4.61 -0.85 -22.93
C TYR A 214 -3.26 -0.72 -22.22
N ALA A 215 -2.88 0.49 -21.77
CA ALA A 215 -1.59 0.75 -21.16
C ALA A 215 -1.34 -0.09 -19.92
N PHE A 216 -2.38 -0.39 -19.11
CA PHE A 216 -2.23 -1.19 -17.91
C PHE A 216 -1.81 -2.63 -18.22
N GLY A 217 -2.43 -3.30 -19.19
CA GLY A 217 -2.02 -4.64 -19.63
C GLY A 217 -0.61 -4.66 -20.23
N LYS A 218 -0.26 -3.61 -21.00
CA LYS A 218 1.12 -3.44 -21.51
C LYS A 218 2.12 -3.26 -20.36
N LEU A 219 1.78 -2.48 -19.34
CA LEU A 219 2.63 -2.27 -18.16
C LEU A 219 2.84 -3.57 -17.38
N LEU A 220 1.80 -4.39 -17.18
CA LEU A 220 1.93 -5.70 -16.54
C LEU A 220 2.92 -6.61 -17.28
N ARG A 221 2.80 -6.69 -18.63
CA ARG A 221 3.75 -7.47 -19.45
C ARG A 221 5.16 -6.92 -19.40
N ALA A 222 5.32 -5.58 -19.41
CA ALA A 222 6.62 -4.94 -19.33
C ALA A 222 7.29 -5.18 -17.97
N CYS A 223 6.56 -5.04 -16.87
CA CYS A 223 7.06 -5.42 -15.54
C CYS A 223 7.41 -6.91 -15.50
N GLY A 224 6.58 -7.75 -16.12
CA GLY A 224 6.81 -9.17 -16.21
C GLY A 224 8.07 -9.60 -16.98
N ALA A 225 8.59 -8.73 -17.83
CA ALA A 225 9.82 -8.95 -18.60
C ALA A 225 11.10 -8.54 -17.85
N ILE A 226 10.99 -7.97 -16.64
CA ILE A 226 12.17 -7.56 -15.85
C ILE A 226 12.80 -8.79 -15.20
N ASP A 227 14.02 -9.09 -15.55
CA ASP A 227 14.77 -10.22 -15.00
C ASP A 227 14.96 -10.05 -13.47
N GLY A 228 14.71 -11.12 -12.71
CA GLY A 228 14.79 -11.12 -11.26
C GLY A 228 13.51 -10.71 -10.54
N LEU A 229 12.53 -10.13 -11.22
CA LEU A 229 11.20 -9.86 -10.65
C LEU A 229 10.36 -11.13 -10.69
N GLU A 230 10.04 -11.68 -9.53
CA GLU A 230 9.33 -12.97 -9.43
C GLU A 230 7.82 -12.84 -9.28
N ARG A 231 7.35 -11.71 -8.74
CA ARG A 231 5.92 -11.49 -8.48
C ARG A 231 5.51 -10.06 -8.77
N VAL A 232 4.49 -9.93 -9.60
CA VAL A 232 3.81 -8.66 -9.89
C VAL A 232 2.37 -8.77 -9.40
N ARG A 233 1.98 -7.82 -8.55
CA ARG A 233 0.61 -7.66 -8.03
C ARG A 233 0.10 -6.27 -8.33
N PHE A 234 -1.18 -6.09 -8.21
CA PHE A 234 -1.81 -4.77 -8.27
C PHE A 234 -3.03 -4.70 -7.36
N THR A 235 -3.42 -3.50 -6.96
CA THR A 235 -4.56 -3.25 -6.07
C THR A 235 -5.56 -2.30 -6.69
N SER A 236 -6.80 -2.33 -6.18
CA SER A 236 -7.86 -1.37 -6.53
C SER A 236 -8.24 -1.26 -8.02
N PRO A 237 -8.32 -2.37 -8.78
CA PRO A 237 -8.91 -2.32 -10.10
C PRO A 237 -10.41 -2.04 -9.99
N HIS A 238 -10.96 -1.39 -11.02
CA HIS A 238 -12.37 -1.07 -11.10
C HIS A 238 -13.04 -1.89 -12.22
N PRO A 239 -14.19 -2.56 -11.98
CA PRO A 239 -14.86 -3.40 -12.98
C PRO A 239 -15.21 -2.69 -14.28
N LYS A 240 -15.37 -1.36 -14.24
CA LYS A 240 -15.63 -0.54 -15.43
C LYS A 240 -14.53 -0.65 -16.47
N ASP A 241 -13.29 -0.56 -16.02
CA ASP A 241 -12.10 -0.43 -16.87
C ASP A 241 -11.33 -1.76 -16.99
N PHE A 242 -11.88 -2.87 -16.47
CA PHE A 242 -11.26 -4.19 -16.54
C PHE A 242 -11.52 -4.83 -17.91
N THR A 243 -10.46 -4.91 -18.73
CA THR A 243 -10.52 -5.35 -20.11
C THR A 243 -10.04 -6.80 -20.28
N ASP A 244 -10.42 -7.44 -21.40
CA ASP A 244 -9.93 -8.77 -21.75
C ASP A 244 -8.40 -8.76 -21.95
N ASP A 245 -7.79 -7.61 -22.32
CA ASP A 245 -6.34 -7.46 -22.41
C ASP A 245 -5.65 -7.57 -21.04
N VAL A 246 -6.26 -7.05 -19.98
CA VAL A 246 -5.73 -7.20 -18.61
C VAL A 246 -5.80 -8.67 -18.18
N ILE A 247 -6.92 -9.37 -18.48
CA ILE A 247 -7.05 -10.80 -18.20
C ILE A 247 -5.97 -11.60 -18.95
N SER A 248 -5.76 -11.29 -20.22
CA SER A 248 -4.71 -11.91 -21.04
C SER A 248 -3.31 -11.62 -20.49
N ALA A 249 -3.03 -10.38 -20.06
CA ALA A 249 -1.75 -10.03 -19.45
C ALA A 249 -1.50 -10.80 -18.16
N MET A 250 -2.51 -10.95 -17.30
CA MET A 250 -2.39 -11.75 -16.06
C MET A 250 -2.13 -13.23 -16.37
N ALA A 251 -2.89 -13.82 -17.30
CA ALA A 251 -2.80 -15.24 -17.60
C ALA A 251 -1.52 -15.65 -18.36
N GLN A 252 -0.97 -14.75 -19.18
CA GLN A 252 0.16 -15.05 -20.07
C GLN A 252 1.52 -14.59 -19.54
N THR A 253 1.55 -13.78 -18.49
CA THR A 253 2.81 -13.27 -17.91
C THR A 253 3.14 -14.07 -16.65
N PRO A 254 4.13 -14.96 -16.65
CA PRO A 254 4.32 -15.98 -15.61
C PRO A 254 4.52 -15.44 -14.19
N ASN A 255 5.10 -14.25 -14.05
CA ASN A 255 5.35 -13.61 -12.75
C ASN A 255 4.24 -12.64 -12.34
N VAL A 256 3.21 -12.38 -13.15
CA VAL A 256 1.99 -11.74 -12.69
C VAL A 256 1.18 -12.74 -11.87
N CYS A 257 0.91 -12.39 -10.62
CA CYS A 257 0.23 -13.28 -9.70
C CYS A 257 -1.24 -13.49 -10.08
N HIS A 258 -1.73 -14.73 -10.04
CA HIS A 258 -3.14 -15.07 -10.24
C HIS A 258 -3.98 -14.68 -9.01
N GLN A 259 -3.89 -13.41 -8.64
CA GLN A 259 -4.66 -12.78 -7.56
C GLN A 259 -5.35 -11.54 -8.10
N LEU A 260 -6.66 -11.50 -7.96
CA LEU A 260 -7.47 -10.36 -8.40
C LEU A 260 -8.31 -9.84 -7.24
N HIS A 261 -8.01 -8.63 -6.77
CA HIS A 261 -8.89 -7.93 -5.85
C HIS A 261 -9.80 -7.00 -6.66
N MET A 262 -11.10 -7.34 -6.78
CA MET A 262 -12.06 -6.56 -7.58
C MET A 262 -13.27 -6.16 -6.73
N PRO A 263 -13.36 -4.88 -6.30
CA PRO A 263 -14.43 -4.41 -5.44
C PRO A 263 -15.82 -4.49 -6.08
N LEU A 264 -16.71 -5.30 -5.51
CA LEU A 264 -18.12 -5.45 -5.91
C LEU A 264 -18.97 -4.29 -5.37
N GLN A 265 -18.80 -3.97 -4.11
CA GLN A 265 -19.54 -3.04 -3.26
C GLN A 265 -20.95 -3.50 -2.89
N SER A 266 -21.79 -3.91 -3.84
CA SER A 266 -23.13 -4.49 -3.65
C SER A 266 -23.48 -5.42 -4.80
N GLY A 267 -24.30 -6.43 -4.55
CA GLY A 267 -24.87 -7.31 -5.56
C GLY A 267 -26.16 -6.80 -6.20
N SER A 268 -26.77 -5.74 -5.64
CA SER A 268 -27.99 -5.13 -6.16
C SER A 268 -27.68 -4.05 -7.20
N ASP A 269 -28.30 -4.14 -8.36
CA ASP A 269 -28.19 -3.13 -9.42
C ASP A 269 -28.78 -1.78 -9.00
N ALA A 270 -29.82 -1.77 -8.16
CA ALA A 270 -30.40 -0.57 -7.61
C ALA A 270 -29.40 0.17 -6.68
N VAL A 271 -28.76 -0.58 -5.76
CA VAL A 271 -27.76 -0.04 -4.84
C VAL A 271 -26.51 0.40 -5.60
N LEU A 272 -26.03 -0.39 -6.57
CA LEU A 272 -24.91 0.00 -7.44
C LEU A 272 -25.19 1.30 -8.20
N LYS A 273 -26.42 1.50 -8.69
CA LYS A 273 -26.85 2.74 -9.33
C LYS A 273 -26.82 3.91 -8.34
N ALA A 274 -27.34 3.73 -7.12
CA ALA A 274 -27.33 4.74 -6.06
C ALA A 274 -25.91 5.09 -5.61
N MET A 275 -24.99 4.11 -5.58
CA MET A 275 -23.57 4.27 -5.35
C MET A 275 -22.83 4.96 -6.53
N ARG A 276 -23.49 5.23 -7.66
CA ARG A 276 -22.91 5.68 -8.93
C ARG A 276 -21.80 4.75 -9.45
N ARG A 277 -22.01 3.43 -9.29
CA ARG A 277 -21.13 2.44 -9.93
C ARG A 277 -21.56 2.26 -11.39
N SER A 278 -20.57 2.30 -12.30
CA SER A 278 -20.80 2.25 -13.76
C SER A 278 -20.93 0.84 -14.33
N TYR A 279 -21.01 -0.16 -13.49
CA TYR A 279 -21.28 -1.57 -13.84
C TYR A 279 -22.52 -2.07 -13.11
N ARG A 280 -22.98 -3.26 -13.50
CA ARG A 280 -24.10 -3.99 -12.94
C ARG A 280 -23.67 -5.42 -12.63
N ARG A 281 -24.51 -6.15 -11.90
CA ARG A 281 -24.28 -7.52 -11.44
C ARG A 281 -23.83 -8.46 -12.58
N GLU A 282 -24.55 -8.47 -13.69
CA GLU A 282 -24.24 -9.33 -14.84
C GLU A 282 -22.85 -9.07 -15.42
N LYS A 283 -22.51 -7.79 -15.66
CA LYS A 283 -21.18 -7.43 -16.15
C LYS A 283 -20.08 -7.85 -15.16
N TYR A 284 -20.31 -7.67 -13.86
CA TYR A 284 -19.35 -8.05 -12.84
C TYR A 284 -19.10 -9.56 -12.82
N LEU A 285 -20.18 -10.37 -12.78
CA LEU A 285 -20.08 -11.83 -12.83
C LEU A 285 -19.43 -12.33 -14.14
N GLY A 286 -19.76 -11.72 -15.28
CA GLY A 286 -19.11 -12.04 -16.55
C GLY A 286 -17.59 -11.77 -16.56
N ILE A 287 -17.11 -10.77 -15.84
CA ILE A 287 -15.65 -10.57 -15.64
C ILE A 287 -15.07 -11.72 -14.83
N ILE A 288 -15.72 -12.09 -13.71
CA ILE A 288 -15.27 -13.19 -12.84
C ILE A 288 -15.19 -14.51 -13.62
N GLU A 289 -16.19 -14.81 -14.45
CA GLU A 289 -16.21 -16.00 -15.32
C GLU A 289 -15.04 -16.02 -16.32
N LYS A 290 -14.77 -14.89 -16.98
CA LYS A 290 -13.64 -14.76 -17.91
C LYS A 290 -12.30 -14.95 -17.21
N VAL A 291 -12.14 -14.36 -16.01
CA VAL A 291 -10.92 -14.52 -15.20
C VAL A 291 -10.70 -15.99 -14.86
N ARG A 292 -11.73 -16.69 -14.39
CA ARG A 292 -11.63 -18.13 -14.07
C ARG A 292 -11.41 -19.02 -15.28
N ALA A 293 -12.01 -18.68 -16.41
CA ALA A 293 -11.77 -19.40 -17.66
C ALA A 293 -10.30 -19.30 -18.11
N ALA A 294 -9.69 -18.12 -17.92
CA ALA A 294 -8.29 -17.89 -18.27
C ALA A 294 -7.30 -18.38 -17.21
N MET A 295 -7.68 -18.32 -15.93
CA MET A 295 -6.85 -18.64 -14.76
C MET A 295 -7.72 -19.40 -13.73
N PRO A 296 -7.88 -20.73 -13.87
CA PRO A 296 -8.75 -21.53 -12.97
C PRO A 296 -8.32 -21.52 -11.50
N ASP A 297 -7.03 -21.26 -11.24
CA ASP A 297 -6.42 -21.19 -9.92
C ASP A 297 -6.45 -19.77 -9.30
N ALA A 298 -7.02 -18.78 -10.00
CA ALA A 298 -7.01 -17.40 -9.52
C ALA A 298 -7.77 -17.24 -8.20
N ALA A 299 -7.11 -16.64 -7.22
CA ALA A 299 -7.76 -16.16 -6.01
C ALA A 299 -8.41 -14.80 -6.27
N ILE A 300 -9.74 -14.76 -6.17
CA ILE A 300 -10.52 -13.53 -6.38
C ILE A 300 -11.01 -13.03 -5.04
N THR A 301 -10.69 -11.77 -4.72
CA THR A 301 -11.10 -11.09 -3.50
C THR A 301 -11.92 -9.85 -3.83
N THR A 302 -12.70 -9.35 -2.87
CA THR A 302 -13.62 -8.22 -3.12
C THR A 302 -13.79 -7.32 -1.90
N ASP A 303 -14.42 -6.16 -2.13
CA ASP A 303 -14.99 -5.28 -1.08
C ASP A 303 -16.51 -5.29 -1.19
N ILE A 304 -17.20 -5.35 -0.04
CA ILE A 304 -18.66 -5.28 0.05
C ILE A 304 -19.04 -4.30 1.15
N ILE A 305 -19.98 -3.40 0.87
CA ILE A 305 -20.55 -2.45 1.81
C ILE A 305 -21.99 -2.85 2.09
N VAL A 306 -22.33 -3.09 3.35
CA VAL A 306 -23.66 -3.44 3.82
C VAL A 306 -24.31 -2.22 4.45
N GLY A 307 -25.63 -2.04 4.24
CA GLY A 307 -26.40 -0.96 4.84
C GLY A 307 -26.21 0.40 4.16
N PHE A 308 -25.91 0.38 2.86
CA PHE A 308 -25.93 1.62 2.06
C PHE A 308 -27.32 2.27 2.13
N PRO A 309 -27.43 3.62 2.19
CA PRO A 309 -28.75 4.29 2.26
C PRO A 309 -29.72 3.81 1.20
N GLY A 310 -30.93 3.43 1.63
CA GLY A 310 -31.96 2.86 0.77
C GLY A 310 -31.84 1.38 0.45
N GLU A 311 -30.81 0.67 0.95
CA GLU A 311 -30.67 -0.78 0.77
C GLU A 311 -31.82 -1.52 1.46
N THR A 312 -32.61 -2.27 0.69
CA THR A 312 -33.70 -3.13 1.18
C THR A 312 -33.17 -4.53 1.51
N GLU A 313 -34.01 -5.37 2.16
CA GLU A 313 -33.67 -6.78 2.40
C GLU A 313 -33.54 -7.56 1.08
N ALA A 314 -34.33 -7.23 0.06
CA ALA A 314 -34.22 -7.82 -1.27
C ALA A 314 -32.87 -7.47 -1.93
N ASP A 315 -32.42 -6.22 -1.83
CA ASP A 315 -31.10 -5.78 -2.33
C ASP A 315 -29.94 -6.53 -1.63
N PHE A 316 -30.08 -6.71 -0.32
CA PHE A 316 -29.08 -7.45 0.44
C PHE A 316 -29.08 -8.95 0.05
N ALA A 317 -30.25 -9.55 -0.17
CA ALA A 317 -30.35 -10.94 -0.65
C ALA A 317 -29.65 -11.11 -2.02
N GLU A 318 -29.84 -10.14 -2.96
CA GLU A 318 -29.09 -10.14 -4.22
C GLU A 318 -27.57 -10.06 -4.02
N THR A 319 -27.10 -9.36 -2.99
CA THR A 319 -25.67 -9.30 -2.65
C THR A 319 -25.17 -10.68 -2.19
N LEU A 320 -25.92 -11.39 -1.35
CA LEU A 320 -25.58 -12.75 -0.95
C LEU A 320 -25.56 -13.71 -2.15
N ASP A 321 -26.47 -13.55 -3.10
CA ASP A 321 -26.52 -14.39 -4.32
C ASP A 321 -25.27 -14.17 -5.20
N VAL A 322 -24.81 -12.93 -5.35
CA VAL A 322 -23.55 -12.66 -6.05
C VAL A 322 -22.34 -13.26 -5.32
N VAL A 323 -22.31 -13.22 -3.99
CA VAL A 323 -21.22 -13.82 -3.20
C VAL A 323 -21.19 -15.35 -3.40
N ARG A 324 -22.38 -16.02 -3.40
CA ARG A 324 -22.49 -17.47 -3.69
C ARG A 324 -22.02 -17.80 -5.10
N ALA A 325 -22.41 -17.00 -6.10
CA ALA A 325 -22.05 -17.24 -7.49
C ALA A 325 -20.57 -16.94 -7.77
N ALA A 326 -20.06 -15.84 -7.20
CA ALA A 326 -18.68 -15.42 -7.39
C ALA A 326 -17.69 -16.24 -6.59
N ARG A 327 -18.07 -16.87 -5.45
CA ARG A 327 -17.19 -17.68 -4.58
C ARG A 327 -15.84 -17.00 -4.35
N PHE A 328 -15.86 -15.84 -3.70
CA PHE A 328 -14.64 -15.10 -3.40
C PHE A 328 -13.75 -15.89 -2.43
N SER A 329 -12.43 -15.89 -2.69
CA SER A 329 -11.45 -16.48 -1.77
C SER A 329 -11.35 -15.71 -0.45
N SER A 330 -11.69 -14.42 -0.46
CA SER A 330 -11.85 -13.56 0.71
C SER A 330 -12.63 -12.31 0.34
N ALA A 331 -13.31 -11.70 1.30
CA ALA A 331 -13.96 -10.41 1.12
C ALA A 331 -13.64 -9.46 2.29
N PHE A 332 -13.35 -8.21 1.97
CA PHE A 332 -13.37 -7.14 2.96
C PHE A 332 -14.80 -6.62 3.08
N THR A 333 -15.42 -6.89 4.21
CA THR A 333 -16.81 -6.52 4.48
C THR A 333 -16.86 -5.28 5.36
N PHE A 334 -17.68 -4.32 4.97
CA PHE A 334 -17.82 -3.04 5.65
C PHE A 334 -19.28 -2.75 5.93
N GLN A 335 -19.56 -2.21 7.09
CA GLN A 335 -20.82 -1.51 7.35
C GLN A 335 -20.70 -0.10 6.76
N TYR A 336 -21.75 0.37 6.11
CA TYR A 336 -21.77 1.75 5.60
C TYR A 336 -21.59 2.73 6.76
N SER A 337 -20.66 3.64 6.59
CA SER A 337 -20.38 4.73 7.54
C SER A 337 -20.53 6.08 6.83
N LYS A 338 -21.34 6.95 7.40
CA LYS A 338 -21.53 8.32 6.90
C LYS A 338 -20.22 9.09 6.89
N ARG A 339 -19.90 9.71 5.76
CA ARG A 339 -18.71 10.56 5.63
C ARG A 339 -19.13 11.95 5.23
N PRO A 340 -18.96 12.94 6.12
CA PRO A 340 -19.25 14.34 5.80
C PRO A 340 -18.59 14.76 4.47
N GLY A 341 -19.34 15.45 3.62
CA GLY A 341 -18.88 15.88 2.30
C GLY A 341 -19.05 14.86 1.18
N THR A 342 -19.65 13.69 1.44
CA THR A 342 -20.01 12.72 0.40
C THR A 342 -21.53 12.76 0.13
N PRO A 343 -21.98 12.60 -1.14
CA PRO A 343 -23.40 12.59 -1.46
C PRO A 343 -24.22 11.56 -0.67
N ALA A 344 -23.66 10.38 -0.40
CA ALA A 344 -24.36 9.33 0.34
C ALA A 344 -24.61 9.69 1.82
N ALA A 345 -23.82 10.59 2.40
CA ALA A 345 -24.04 11.04 3.77
C ALA A 345 -25.32 11.87 3.92
N GLU A 346 -25.77 12.51 2.83
CA GLU A 346 -26.96 13.40 2.80
C GLU A 346 -28.25 12.64 2.41
N LEU A 347 -28.15 11.35 2.05
CA LEU A 347 -29.34 10.55 1.72
C LEU A 347 -30.19 10.31 2.96
N ALA A 348 -31.54 10.48 2.80
CA ALA A 348 -32.49 10.40 3.92
C ALA A 348 -32.66 8.96 4.43
N ASP A 349 -32.67 7.97 3.53
CA ASP A 349 -33.07 6.59 3.81
C ASP A 349 -31.91 5.78 4.42
N GLN A 350 -31.38 6.25 5.55
CA GLN A 350 -30.32 5.55 6.27
C GLN A 350 -30.86 4.27 6.90
N VAL A 351 -30.17 3.15 6.67
CA VAL A 351 -30.55 1.85 7.24
C VAL A 351 -30.26 1.85 8.75
N PRO A 352 -31.20 1.35 9.60
CA PRO A 352 -30.97 1.21 11.04
C PRO A 352 -29.74 0.37 11.38
N LYS A 353 -28.99 0.76 12.41
CA LYS A 353 -27.72 0.08 12.77
C LYS A 353 -27.90 -1.40 13.09
N GLU A 354 -29.02 -1.76 13.71
CA GLU A 354 -29.34 -3.13 14.09
C GLU A 354 -29.53 -4.01 12.84
N VAL A 355 -30.18 -3.47 11.80
CA VAL A 355 -30.36 -4.13 10.51
C VAL A 355 -29.03 -4.27 9.78
N VAL A 356 -28.21 -3.21 9.79
CA VAL A 356 -26.86 -3.26 9.19
C VAL A 356 -25.99 -4.33 9.87
N GLN A 357 -26.06 -4.41 11.20
CA GLN A 357 -25.30 -5.40 11.97
C GLN A 357 -25.75 -6.83 11.64
N GLU A 358 -27.03 -7.08 11.61
CA GLU A 358 -27.61 -8.40 11.29
C GLU A 358 -27.21 -8.83 9.86
N ARG A 359 -27.36 -7.95 8.87
CA ARG A 359 -26.91 -8.24 7.49
C ARG A 359 -25.41 -8.47 7.40
N PHE A 360 -24.61 -7.70 8.12
CA PHE A 360 -23.17 -7.84 8.17
C PHE A 360 -22.75 -9.22 8.69
N GLU A 361 -23.39 -9.69 9.78
CA GLU A 361 -23.11 -11.01 10.36
C GLU A 361 -23.47 -12.15 9.39
N ARG A 362 -24.60 -12.05 8.68
CA ARG A 362 -25.00 -13.03 7.64
C ARG A 362 -24.02 -13.07 6.48
N LEU A 363 -23.56 -11.91 6.03
CA LEU A 363 -22.58 -11.83 4.95
C LEU A 363 -21.23 -12.43 5.37
N VAL A 364 -20.74 -12.09 6.57
CA VAL A 364 -19.48 -12.64 7.11
C VAL A 364 -19.57 -14.16 7.24
N ALA A 365 -20.66 -14.70 7.80
CA ALA A 365 -20.86 -16.14 7.95
C ALA A 365 -20.81 -16.87 6.59
N LEU A 366 -21.52 -16.35 5.57
CA LEU A 366 -21.50 -16.92 4.22
C LEU A 366 -20.10 -16.86 3.59
N GLN A 367 -19.41 -15.72 3.72
CA GLN A 367 -18.08 -15.58 3.15
C GLN A 367 -17.04 -16.47 3.83
N ASP A 368 -17.13 -16.62 5.15
CA ASP A 368 -16.22 -17.50 5.92
C ASP A 368 -16.40 -18.96 5.50
N GLU A 369 -17.64 -19.41 5.29
CA GLU A 369 -17.96 -20.76 4.77
C GLU A 369 -17.30 -20.96 3.39
N ILE A 370 -17.50 -20.05 2.45
CA ILE A 370 -16.93 -20.12 1.09
C ILE A 370 -15.40 -20.09 1.15
N SER A 371 -14.82 -19.19 1.95
CA SER A 371 -13.36 -19.09 2.10
C SER A 371 -12.76 -20.39 2.65
N TRP A 372 -13.43 -21.00 3.63
CA TRP A 372 -12.98 -22.26 4.19
C TRP A 372 -13.10 -23.43 3.20
N GLU A 373 -14.18 -23.52 2.42
CA GLU A 373 -14.32 -24.51 1.36
C GLU A 373 -13.17 -24.42 0.35
N LEU A 374 -12.90 -23.21 -0.17
CA LEU A 374 -11.83 -22.99 -1.14
C LEU A 374 -10.44 -23.26 -0.55
N ASN A 375 -10.23 -22.95 0.70
CA ASN A 375 -8.96 -23.23 1.37
C ASN A 375 -8.76 -24.73 1.62
N LYS A 376 -9.83 -25.49 1.92
CA LYS A 376 -9.75 -26.96 2.05
C LYS A 376 -9.30 -27.66 0.78
N GLU A 377 -9.62 -27.12 -0.40
CA GLU A 377 -9.17 -27.64 -1.69
C GLU A 377 -7.64 -27.59 -1.88
N LEU A 378 -6.95 -26.80 -1.07
CA LEU A 378 -5.49 -26.69 -1.09
C LEU A 378 -4.77 -27.68 -0.17
N VAL A 379 -5.47 -28.34 0.74
CA VAL A 379 -4.87 -29.35 1.62
C VAL A 379 -4.28 -30.49 0.78
N GLY A 380 -3.04 -30.87 1.06
CA GLY A 380 -2.25 -31.82 0.29
C GLY A 380 -1.53 -31.22 -0.94
N ARG A 381 -1.76 -29.94 -1.27
CA ARG A 381 -1.03 -29.26 -2.36
C ARG A 381 0.21 -28.59 -1.84
N THR A 382 1.28 -28.64 -2.63
CA THR A 382 2.51 -27.86 -2.39
C THR A 382 2.36 -26.48 -2.98
N VAL A 383 2.57 -25.45 -2.16
CA VAL A 383 2.55 -24.03 -2.55
C VAL A 383 3.91 -23.37 -2.37
N GLU A 384 4.22 -22.39 -3.21
CA GLU A 384 5.41 -21.55 -3.09
C GLU A 384 5.08 -20.33 -2.22
N LEU A 385 5.90 -20.08 -1.22
CA LEU A 385 5.76 -19.00 -0.27
C LEU A 385 6.93 -18.04 -0.34
N LEU A 386 6.66 -16.76 -0.40
CA LEU A 386 7.62 -15.71 -0.05
C LEU A 386 7.49 -15.45 1.45
N VAL A 387 8.57 -15.70 2.18
CA VAL A 387 8.60 -15.61 3.64
C VAL A 387 8.54 -14.14 4.07
N SER A 388 7.64 -13.81 4.96
CA SER A 388 7.46 -12.47 5.52
C SER A 388 7.88 -12.40 6.99
N ALA A 389 8.21 -11.20 7.47
CA ALA A 389 8.48 -10.98 8.89
C ALA A 389 7.17 -10.99 9.69
N GLY A 390 7.08 -11.90 10.67
CA GLY A 390 6.15 -11.95 11.79
C GLY A 390 4.74 -11.37 11.59
N GLU A 391 3.89 -12.01 10.76
CA GLU A 391 2.49 -11.58 10.59
C GLU A 391 1.50 -12.28 11.54
N GLY A 392 1.88 -13.38 12.15
CA GLY A 392 1.00 -14.18 13.01
C GLY A 392 1.10 -13.81 14.48
N ARG A 393 -0.03 -13.52 15.13
CA ARG A 393 -0.08 -13.22 16.58
C ARG A 393 0.48 -14.35 17.46
N LYS A 394 0.54 -15.57 16.93
CA LYS A 394 0.98 -16.78 17.65
C LYS A 394 2.24 -17.40 17.06
N ASP A 395 2.90 -16.75 16.11
CA ASP A 395 4.08 -17.32 15.43
C ASP A 395 5.21 -17.58 16.42
N THR A 396 5.44 -16.69 17.37
CA THR A 396 6.41 -16.86 18.45
C THR A 396 6.08 -18.06 19.33
N ASP A 397 4.80 -18.24 19.71
CA ASP A 397 4.36 -19.33 20.59
C ASP A 397 4.40 -20.69 19.88
N THR A 398 4.03 -20.70 18.58
CA THR A 398 3.96 -21.92 17.76
C THR A 398 5.27 -22.28 17.06
N ARG A 399 6.28 -21.41 17.11
CA ARG A 399 7.54 -21.50 16.35
C ARG A 399 7.33 -21.63 14.85
N ARG A 400 6.22 -21.10 14.34
CA ARG A 400 5.93 -21.03 12.91
C ARG A 400 6.42 -19.71 12.34
N LEU A 401 6.80 -19.75 11.07
CA LEU A 401 7.00 -18.56 10.24
C LEU A 401 5.76 -18.35 9.38
N THR A 402 5.67 -17.16 8.82
CA THR A 402 4.57 -16.76 7.95
C THR A 402 5.11 -16.46 6.55
N GLY A 403 4.36 -16.86 5.53
CA GLY A 403 4.65 -16.54 4.14
C GLY A 403 3.38 -16.29 3.34
N ARG A 404 3.54 -15.63 2.19
CA ARG A 404 2.44 -15.43 1.25
C ARG A 404 2.64 -16.27 0.01
N ALA A 405 1.58 -17.01 -0.34
CA ALA A 405 1.51 -17.74 -1.59
C ALA A 405 1.36 -16.80 -2.79
N ARG A 406 1.59 -17.30 -4.01
CA ARG A 406 1.43 -16.49 -5.24
C ARG A 406 0.02 -15.95 -5.42
N ASP A 407 -0.99 -16.66 -4.96
CA ASP A 407 -2.40 -16.25 -4.97
C ASP A 407 -2.78 -15.30 -3.80
N GLY A 408 -1.77 -14.90 -2.97
CA GLY A 408 -1.93 -13.95 -1.86
C GLY A 408 -2.38 -14.55 -0.54
N ARG A 409 -2.68 -15.87 -0.48
CA ARG A 409 -3.07 -16.53 0.77
C ARG A 409 -1.94 -16.52 1.80
N LEU A 410 -2.32 -16.32 3.05
CA LEU A 410 -1.44 -16.38 4.21
C LEU A 410 -1.23 -17.83 4.63
N VAL A 411 0.02 -18.23 4.80
CA VAL A 411 0.39 -19.58 5.23
C VAL A 411 1.34 -19.49 6.42
N HIS A 412 0.94 -20.13 7.53
CA HIS A 412 1.81 -20.36 8.68
C HIS A 412 2.48 -21.71 8.51
N PHE A 413 3.80 -21.77 8.60
CA PHE A 413 4.53 -23.00 8.35
C PHE A 413 5.65 -23.23 9.36
N THR A 414 5.96 -24.50 9.62
CA THR A 414 7.08 -24.91 10.47
C THR A 414 8.36 -24.89 9.63
N PRO A 415 9.39 -24.11 10.02
CA PRO A 415 10.64 -24.02 9.27
C PRO A 415 11.57 -25.21 9.57
N ALA A 416 11.11 -26.42 9.25
CA ALA A 416 11.85 -27.66 9.49
C ALA A 416 11.74 -28.60 8.27
N GLY A 417 12.76 -29.44 8.04
CA GLY A 417 12.79 -30.45 6.98
C GLY A 417 14.22 -30.79 6.55
N ASP A 418 14.41 -31.95 5.97
CA ASP A 418 15.73 -32.44 5.50
C ASP A 418 16.30 -31.61 4.33
N ALA A 419 15.45 -30.84 3.66
CA ALA A 419 15.84 -29.92 2.59
C ALA A 419 16.35 -28.55 3.09
N ILE A 420 16.53 -28.36 4.41
CA ILE A 420 16.90 -27.08 5.00
C ILE A 420 18.29 -27.19 5.62
N ASP A 421 19.29 -26.71 4.91
CA ASP A 421 20.68 -26.63 5.39
C ASP A 421 20.93 -25.39 6.26
N THR A 422 20.05 -24.40 6.21
CA THR A 422 20.22 -23.09 6.89
C THR A 422 18.88 -22.57 7.41
N ALA A 423 18.92 -21.66 8.38
CA ALA A 423 17.72 -21.01 8.90
C ALA A 423 16.93 -20.27 7.79
N VAL A 424 15.61 -20.48 7.77
CA VAL A 424 14.70 -19.76 6.88
C VAL A 424 14.49 -18.33 7.39
N ARG A 425 14.58 -17.35 6.50
CA ARG A 425 14.55 -15.91 6.84
C ARG A 425 13.42 -15.20 6.10
N PRO A 426 12.91 -14.11 6.62
CA PRO A 426 12.04 -13.22 5.85
C PRO A 426 12.75 -12.78 4.55
N GLY A 427 12.05 -12.92 3.43
CA GLY A 427 12.57 -12.67 2.09
C GLY A 427 13.05 -13.93 1.36
N ASP A 428 13.25 -15.06 2.04
CA ASP A 428 13.53 -16.35 1.39
C ASP A 428 12.27 -16.92 0.73
N VAL A 429 12.46 -17.84 -0.20
CA VAL A 429 11.35 -18.55 -0.87
C VAL A 429 11.38 -20.02 -0.45
N VAL A 430 10.23 -20.52 -0.01
CA VAL A 430 10.06 -21.92 0.40
C VAL A 430 8.90 -22.56 -0.35
N ARG A 431 8.93 -23.88 -0.48
CA ARG A 431 7.79 -24.68 -0.93
C ARG A 431 7.33 -25.56 0.21
N ALA A 432 6.03 -25.48 0.53
CA ALA A 432 5.41 -26.11 1.68
C ALA A 432 4.13 -26.83 1.27
N GLU A 433 3.90 -28.03 1.79
CA GLU A 433 2.65 -28.76 1.62
C GLU A 433 1.62 -28.27 2.65
N ILE A 434 0.43 -27.91 2.20
CA ILE A 434 -0.64 -27.47 3.07
C ILE A 434 -1.21 -28.66 3.81
N THR A 435 -1.17 -28.62 5.14
CA THR A 435 -1.67 -29.69 6.02
C THR A 435 -3.01 -29.37 6.67
N TYR A 436 -3.35 -28.06 6.81
CA TYR A 436 -4.60 -27.62 7.42
C TYR A 436 -5.09 -26.31 6.81
N ALA A 437 -6.41 -26.13 6.78
CA ALA A 437 -7.08 -24.95 6.25
C ALA A 437 -8.06 -24.35 7.27
N ALA A 438 -7.95 -23.03 7.46
CA ALA A 438 -8.90 -22.19 8.16
C ALA A 438 -9.52 -21.18 7.18
N PRO A 439 -10.63 -20.47 7.54
CA PRO A 439 -11.22 -19.47 6.65
C PRO A 439 -10.25 -18.38 6.17
N HIS A 440 -9.33 -17.93 7.00
CA HIS A 440 -8.47 -16.77 6.73
C HIS A 440 -6.98 -17.11 6.55
N HIS A 441 -6.56 -18.35 6.76
CA HIS A 441 -5.16 -18.77 6.60
C HIS A 441 -5.06 -20.27 6.36
N LEU A 442 -3.89 -20.66 5.91
CA LEU A 442 -3.47 -22.04 5.71
C LEU A 442 -2.34 -22.38 6.70
N VAL A 443 -2.15 -23.67 6.97
CA VAL A 443 -1.04 -24.15 7.81
C VAL A 443 -0.31 -25.27 7.10
N SER A 444 1.01 -25.28 7.25
CA SER A 444 1.91 -26.34 6.82
C SER A 444 2.76 -26.79 8.02
N ASP A 445 2.45 -27.96 8.56
CA ASP A 445 3.24 -28.62 9.60
C ASP A 445 4.08 -29.79 9.05
N ALA A 446 4.01 -30.04 7.73
CA ALA A 446 4.86 -30.98 7.05
C ALA A 446 6.28 -30.40 6.85
N PRO A 447 7.32 -31.25 6.69
CA PRO A 447 8.64 -30.81 6.30
C PRO A 447 8.61 -29.99 5.00
N LEU A 448 9.42 -28.94 4.94
CA LEU A 448 9.50 -28.11 3.74
C LEU A 448 10.05 -28.94 2.56
N VAL A 449 9.40 -28.77 1.41
CA VAL A 449 9.80 -29.44 0.16
C VAL A 449 11.06 -28.83 -0.42
N SER A 450 11.22 -27.51 -0.30
CA SER A 450 12.45 -26.80 -0.71
C SER A 450 12.58 -25.46 0.00
N HIS A 451 13.83 -24.98 0.09
CA HIS A 451 14.19 -23.66 0.58
C HIS A 451 15.18 -23.03 -0.39
N ARG A 452 14.95 -21.81 -0.78
CA ARG A 452 15.82 -21.01 -1.63
C ARG A 452 16.18 -19.71 -0.92
N ARG A 453 17.45 -19.53 -0.64
CA ARG A 453 17.99 -18.28 -0.10
C ARG A 453 17.94 -17.19 -1.17
N THR A 454 17.73 -15.96 -0.74
CA THR A 454 17.62 -14.79 -1.62
C THR A 454 18.48 -13.65 -1.11
N LEU A 455 18.81 -12.69 -1.99
CA LEU A 455 19.48 -11.45 -1.60
C LEU A 455 18.64 -10.65 -0.60
N ALA A 456 17.31 -10.64 -0.76
CA ALA A 456 16.40 -10.00 0.18
C ALA A 456 16.48 -10.61 1.60
N GLY A 457 16.61 -11.96 1.68
CA GLY A 457 16.84 -12.66 2.94
C GLY A 457 18.18 -12.28 3.58
N ASP A 458 19.23 -12.14 2.77
CA ASP A 458 20.56 -11.70 3.24
C ASP A 458 20.49 -10.26 3.80
N HIS A 459 19.81 -9.35 3.12
CA HIS A 459 19.59 -7.98 3.60
C HIS A 459 18.81 -7.95 4.92
N THR A 460 17.78 -8.79 5.05
CA THR A 460 16.97 -8.88 6.27
C THR A 460 17.81 -9.37 7.45
N GLU A 461 18.64 -10.41 7.23
CA GLU A 461 19.54 -10.97 8.25
C GLU A 461 20.59 -9.95 8.72
N GLN A 462 21.11 -9.14 7.81
CA GLN A 462 22.08 -8.09 8.09
C GLN A 462 21.47 -6.82 8.68
N GLY A 463 20.12 -6.76 8.80
CA GLY A 463 19.42 -5.55 9.23
C GLY A 463 19.51 -4.38 8.22
N VAL A 464 19.89 -4.70 6.97
CA VAL A 464 19.93 -3.70 5.89
C VAL A 464 18.50 -3.37 5.48
N ARG A 465 18.12 -2.11 5.68
CA ARG A 465 16.88 -1.56 5.13
C ARG A 465 17.21 -0.81 3.85
N PRO A 466 16.84 -1.35 2.70
CA PRO A 466 17.19 -0.72 1.43
C PRO A 466 16.57 0.66 1.30
N LYS A 467 17.34 1.62 0.81
CA LYS A 467 16.91 2.99 0.54
C LYS A 467 16.95 3.21 -0.95
N THR A 468 15.79 3.32 -1.57
CA THR A 468 15.70 3.68 -2.98
C THR A 468 16.02 5.15 -3.14
N ALA A 469 17.14 5.48 -3.75
CA ALA A 469 17.43 6.83 -4.20
C ALA A 469 16.37 7.23 -5.23
N GLY A 470 15.83 8.45 -5.14
CA GLY A 470 14.93 8.94 -6.17
C GLY A 470 15.61 8.86 -7.54
N VAL A 471 14.95 8.24 -8.52
CA VAL A 471 15.47 8.16 -9.90
C VAL A 471 15.50 9.58 -10.47
N GLY A 472 16.70 10.16 -10.58
CA GLY A 472 16.89 11.51 -11.13
C GLY A 472 16.57 11.50 -12.63
N LEU A 473 15.47 12.09 -13.01
CA LEU A 473 15.08 12.30 -14.43
C LEU A 473 15.86 13.44 -15.05
N GLY A 474 17.21 13.46 -14.99
CA GLY A 474 18.05 14.34 -15.81
C GLY A 474 17.75 15.85 -15.79
N LEU A 475 16.89 16.34 -14.88
CA LEU A 475 16.67 17.77 -14.68
C LEU A 475 17.71 18.31 -13.70
N PRO A 476 18.30 19.49 -13.95
CA PRO A 476 19.28 20.07 -13.04
C PRO A 476 18.64 20.27 -11.65
N SER A 477 19.22 19.62 -10.63
CA SER A 477 18.85 19.86 -9.25
C SER A 477 19.29 21.27 -8.87
N PHE A 478 18.38 22.13 -8.49
CA PHE A 478 18.69 23.40 -7.81
C PHE A 478 18.98 23.10 -6.32
N GLY A 479 20.08 22.39 -6.07
CA GLY A 479 20.68 22.28 -4.75
C GLY A 479 21.89 23.22 -4.65
N PRO A 480 22.30 23.63 -3.44
CA PRO A 480 23.51 24.44 -3.29
C PRO A 480 24.72 23.68 -3.86
N PRO A 481 25.67 24.38 -4.50
CA PRO A 481 26.81 23.72 -5.13
C PRO A 481 27.60 22.95 -4.07
N ALA A 482 27.94 21.69 -4.38
CA ALA A 482 28.81 20.88 -3.56
C ALA A 482 30.13 21.63 -3.35
N ALA A 483 30.55 21.78 -2.08
CA ALA A 483 31.83 22.39 -1.72
C ALA A 483 32.95 21.57 -2.37
N THR A 484 33.57 22.16 -3.40
CA THR A 484 34.75 21.59 -4.04
C THR A 484 35.88 21.68 -3.05
N THR A 485 36.29 20.56 -2.46
CA THR A 485 37.54 20.45 -1.70
C THR A 485 38.70 20.67 -2.65
N MET A 486 39.28 21.85 -2.61
CA MET A 486 40.57 22.13 -3.26
C MET A 486 41.66 21.31 -2.55
N THR A 487 42.11 20.27 -3.19
CA THR A 487 43.34 19.59 -2.81
C THR A 487 44.50 20.49 -3.28
N THR A 488 45.20 21.14 -2.35
CA THR A 488 46.45 21.84 -2.57
C THR A 488 47.55 20.86 -2.98
N ALA A 489 47.87 20.82 -4.26
CA ALA A 489 49.07 20.14 -4.73
C ALA A 489 50.29 21.01 -4.45
N THR A 490 51.17 20.54 -3.61
CA THR A 490 52.50 21.06 -3.31
C THR A 490 53.35 21.00 -4.58
N THR A 491 53.77 22.14 -5.09
CA THR A 491 54.74 22.27 -6.18
C THR A 491 56.15 21.94 -5.73
N GLY A 492 56.69 20.83 -6.24
CA GLY A 492 58.13 20.62 -6.25
C GLY A 492 58.74 21.22 -7.51
N ALA A 493 59.66 22.12 -7.31
CA ALA A 493 60.46 22.73 -8.34
C ALA A 493 61.51 21.77 -8.89
N VAL A 494 61.67 21.66 -10.23
CA VAL A 494 62.95 21.37 -10.88
C VAL A 494 63.04 22.09 -12.21
N SER A 495 64.10 22.81 -12.28
CA SER A 495 64.93 23.46 -13.27
C SER A 495 64.96 22.93 -14.72
N GLY A 496 64.94 23.82 -15.65
CA GLY A 496 65.95 23.89 -16.74
C GLY A 496 65.63 23.26 -18.08
N CYS A 497 65.50 24.00 -19.11
CA CYS A 497 66.37 24.06 -20.28
C CYS A 497 65.69 24.53 -21.55
N THR A 498 66.22 25.50 -22.06
CA THR A 498 66.26 26.33 -23.27
C THR A 498 66.11 25.62 -24.64
N ILE A 499 65.65 26.44 -25.66
CA ILE A 499 65.98 26.50 -27.11
C ILE A 499 65.17 25.53 -28.05
N ARG A 500 64.41 26.00 -28.95
CA ARG A 500 64.38 26.84 -30.16
C ARG A 500 62.96 27.05 -30.64
#